data_6056c384da89d36d7cbdea5c128d0d33
#
_entry.id   6056c384da89d36d7cbdea5c128d0d33
#
_cell.length_a   1.000
_cell.length_b   1.000
_cell.length_c   1.000
_cell.angle_alpha   90.00
_cell.angle_beta   90.00
_cell.angle_gamma   90.00
#
_symmetry.space_group_name_H-M   'P 1'
#
loop_
_entity.id
_entity.type
_entity.pdbx_description
1 polymer ?
#
loop_
_entity_poly.entity_id
_entity_poly.type
_entity_poly.pdbx_seq_one_letter_code
_entity_poly.pdbx_strand_id
1 'polypeptide(L)'
;MTITSNTFDKVTVHTYTAPEDGAMVNTHIIETEAHLIVVDTQMLLPYAHEVKTFVDSLNKPIEMVIISHGHPDHWFGTAVFEGEKVYAIQEVLNEIQETGPAAIERNKAVLGDLVPSQAVMPTLVLAEGDITLDGVTIRVTKVADTESIFITTLELVEQEVIITQDIVYNNVHLFVAQQELENWKAVVADLNNRNWTLVLPGHGLPTTNAVFGQMIDYLNLAQESLANAESFSQYKAAVMAGFPDYKGEVLIDLNEQFLALN
;
A
#
# COMPACT_ATOMS: atom_id res chain seq x y z
N MET A 1 -10.34 6.48 -12.19
CA MET A 1 -8.99 6.79 -11.64
C MET A 1 -8.96 8.19 -11.05
N THR A 2 -8.16 8.39 -10.02
CA THR A 2 -7.93 9.72 -9.44
C THR A 2 -6.43 9.93 -9.29
N ILE A 3 -5.93 11.07 -9.78
CA ILE A 3 -4.55 11.50 -9.52
C ILE A 3 -4.62 12.76 -8.68
N THR A 4 -3.97 12.76 -7.53
CA THR A 4 -3.79 13.94 -6.69
C THR A 4 -2.32 14.33 -6.68
N SER A 5 -2.03 15.63 -6.58
CA SER A 5 -0.66 16.13 -6.55
C SER A 5 -0.52 17.16 -5.42
N ASN A 6 0.47 16.95 -4.57
CA ASN A 6 0.78 17.83 -3.45
C ASN A 6 2.21 18.34 -3.61
N THR A 7 2.38 19.64 -3.81
CA THR A 7 3.67 20.26 -4.07
C THR A 7 4.21 20.94 -2.80
N PHE A 8 5.45 20.64 -2.48
CA PHE A 8 6.25 21.21 -1.42
C PHE A 8 7.50 21.89 -2.03
N ASP A 9 8.35 22.53 -1.22
CA ASP A 9 9.48 23.34 -1.73
C ASP A 9 10.37 22.49 -2.61
N LYS A 10 10.69 21.42 -2.74
CA LYS A 10 11.64 20.73 -3.66
C LYS A 10 11.09 19.45 -4.25
N VAL A 11 9.86 19.13 -3.88
CA VAL A 11 9.28 17.85 -4.22
C VAL A 11 7.78 17.97 -4.44
N THR A 12 7.27 17.24 -5.42
CA THR A 12 5.85 17.01 -5.59
C THR A 12 5.57 15.53 -5.35
N VAL A 13 4.56 15.22 -4.54
CA VAL A 13 4.10 13.84 -4.40
C VAL A 13 2.77 13.71 -5.13
N HIS A 14 2.77 12.82 -6.12
CA HIS A 14 1.57 12.42 -6.83
C HIS A 14 1.08 11.10 -6.28
N THR A 15 -0.23 10.97 -6.15
CA THR A 15 -0.88 9.71 -5.79
C THR A 15 -1.86 9.33 -6.88
N TYR A 16 -1.63 8.21 -7.52
CA TYR A 16 -2.62 7.54 -8.35
C TYR A 16 -3.43 6.63 -7.44
N THR A 17 -4.74 6.81 -7.38
CA THR A 17 -5.68 5.94 -6.67
C THR A 17 -6.52 5.18 -7.70
N ALA A 18 -6.45 3.85 -7.68
CA ALA A 18 -7.27 3.00 -8.54
C ALA A 18 -8.77 3.21 -8.25
N PRO A 19 -9.66 2.91 -9.20
CA PRO A 19 -11.09 2.81 -8.94
C PRO A 19 -11.42 1.69 -7.93
N GLU A 20 -12.67 1.63 -7.50
CA GLU A 20 -13.13 0.67 -6.49
C GLU A 20 -12.91 -0.80 -6.89
N ASP A 21 -13.04 -1.12 -8.19
CA ASP A 21 -12.74 -2.45 -8.74
C ASP A 21 -11.24 -2.81 -8.77
N GLY A 22 -10.36 -1.83 -8.53
CA GLY A 22 -8.95 -1.99 -8.21
C GLY A 22 -8.67 -1.82 -6.72
N ALA A 23 -9.67 -2.03 -5.85
CA ALA A 23 -9.57 -1.92 -4.40
C ALA A 23 -9.08 -0.55 -3.90
N MET A 24 -9.14 0.50 -4.74
CA MET A 24 -8.62 1.84 -4.45
C MET A 24 -7.13 1.85 -4.02
N VAL A 25 -6.34 0.86 -4.48
CA VAL A 25 -4.92 0.78 -4.18
C VAL A 25 -4.16 1.97 -4.76
N ASN A 26 -3.14 2.41 -4.06
CA ASN A 26 -2.35 3.57 -4.43
C ASN A 26 -0.99 3.21 -5.01
N THR A 27 -0.57 4.00 -5.99
CA THR A 27 0.83 4.19 -6.35
C THR A 27 1.20 5.64 -6.01
N HIS A 28 2.28 5.82 -5.25
CA HIS A 28 2.80 7.16 -4.97
C HIS A 28 4.04 7.44 -5.83
N ILE A 29 4.11 8.63 -6.39
CA ILE A 29 5.26 9.07 -7.19
C ILE A 29 5.87 10.29 -6.49
N ILE A 30 7.10 10.16 -6.03
CA ILE A 30 7.89 11.25 -5.47
C ILE A 30 8.67 11.87 -6.63
N GLU A 31 8.25 13.06 -7.05
CA GLU A 31 8.90 13.84 -8.10
C GLU A 31 9.83 14.87 -7.47
N THR A 32 11.13 14.65 -7.58
CA THR A 32 12.18 15.58 -7.16
C THR A 32 12.56 16.53 -8.31
N GLU A 33 13.62 17.33 -8.15
CA GLU A 33 14.07 18.27 -9.19
C GLU A 33 14.41 17.54 -10.50
N ALA A 34 15.12 16.41 -10.44
CA ALA A 34 15.64 15.73 -11.63
C ALA A 34 15.17 14.29 -11.80
N HIS A 35 14.61 13.63 -10.77
CA HIS A 35 14.31 12.22 -10.78
C HIS A 35 12.92 11.90 -10.21
N LEU A 36 12.49 10.66 -10.43
CA LEU A 36 11.26 10.08 -9.87
C LEU A 36 11.58 8.86 -9.01
N ILE A 37 10.82 8.70 -7.92
CA ILE A 37 10.70 7.43 -7.19
C ILE A 37 9.24 7.00 -7.31
N VAL A 38 9.01 5.77 -7.75
CA VAL A 38 7.68 5.15 -7.80
C VAL A 38 7.55 4.19 -6.64
N VAL A 39 6.50 4.33 -5.83
CA VAL A 39 6.23 3.48 -4.67
C VAL A 39 4.97 2.69 -4.95
N ASP A 40 5.12 1.39 -5.05
CA ASP A 40 4.15 0.39 -5.50
C ASP A 40 3.61 0.59 -6.93
N THR A 41 2.95 -0.43 -7.49
CA THR A 41 2.75 -0.46 -8.95
C THR A 41 1.37 -0.96 -9.40
N GLN A 42 0.42 -1.16 -8.50
CA GLN A 42 -0.90 -1.69 -8.78
C GLN A 42 -0.96 -3.22 -9.01
N MET A 43 -2.14 -3.81 -8.87
CA MET A 43 -2.41 -5.21 -9.19
C MET A 43 -2.78 -5.42 -10.65
N LEU A 44 -3.74 -4.62 -11.11
CA LEU A 44 -4.36 -4.82 -12.42
C LEU A 44 -3.57 -4.07 -13.50
N LEU A 45 -3.21 -4.79 -14.57
CA LEU A 45 -2.44 -4.24 -15.69
C LEU A 45 -3.05 -2.96 -16.30
N PRO A 46 -4.37 -2.83 -16.48
CA PRO A 46 -4.94 -1.57 -16.98
C PRO A 46 -4.55 -0.37 -16.12
N TYR A 47 -4.59 -0.49 -14.78
CA TYR A 47 -4.23 0.58 -13.87
C TYR A 47 -2.72 0.79 -13.78
N ALA A 48 -1.93 -0.29 -13.82
CA ALA A 48 -0.47 -0.20 -13.92
C ALA A 48 -0.04 0.57 -15.19
N HIS A 49 -0.68 0.33 -16.32
CA HIS A 49 -0.42 1.09 -17.56
C HIS A 49 -0.83 2.56 -17.45
N GLU A 50 -1.91 2.88 -16.76
CA GLU A 50 -2.30 4.27 -16.49
C GLU A 50 -1.26 4.98 -15.63
N VAL A 51 -0.78 4.31 -14.56
CA VAL A 51 0.33 4.80 -13.72
C VAL A 51 1.57 5.05 -14.55
N LYS A 52 1.99 4.06 -15.36
CA LYS A 52 3.19 4.20 -16.21
C LYS A 52 3.06 5.35 -17.20
N THR A 53 1.88 5.51 -17.80
CA THR A 53 1.60 6.62 -18.72
C THR A 53 1.74 7.97 -18.01
N PHE A 54 1.23 8.09 -16.78
CA PHE A 54 1.37 9.29 -15.99
C PHE A 54 2.84 9.56 -15.63
N VAL A 55 3.56 8.55 -15.13
CA VAL A 55 4.99 8.63 -14.79
C VAL A 55 5.81 9.10 -16.00
N ASP A 56 5.58 8.52 -17.18
CA ASP A 56 6.26 8.90 -18.42
C ASP A 56 5.99 10.35 -18.82
N SER A 57 4.79 10.85 -18.53
CA SER A 57 4.42 12.25 -18.85
C SER A 57 5.18 13.29 -18.02
N LEU A 58 5.76 12.89 -16.89
CA LEU A 58 6.61 13.77 -16.05
C LEU A 58 7.97 14.05 -16.68
N ASN A 59 8.39 13.28 -17.69
CA ASN A 59 9.63 13.45 -18.46
C ASN A 59 10.89 13.51 -17.61
N LYS A 60 10.95 12.75 -16.52
CA LYS A 60 12.11 12.58 -15.65
C LYS A 60 12.47 11.09 -15.54
N PRO A 61 13.76 10.74 -15.38
CA PRO A 61 14.16 9.36 -15.17
C PRO A 61 13.65 8.82 -13.83
N ILE A 62 13.27 7.54 -13.83
CA ILE A 62 12.94 6.80 -12.61
C ILE A 62 14.25 6.34 -11.97
N GLU A 63 14.57 6.83 -10.78
CA GLU A 63 15.73 6.37 -10.02
C GLU A 63 15.46 5.05 -9.30
N MET A 64 14.23 4.91 -8.74
CA MET A 64 13.81 3.74 -7.99
C MET A 64 12.35 3.41 -8.25
N VAL A 65 12.03 2.12 -8.36
CA VAL A 65 10.71 1.57 -8.11
C VAL A 65 10.80 0.83 -6.76
N ILE A 66 10.07 1.27 -5.75
CA ILE A 66 10.12 0.70 -4.40
C ILE A 66 8.85 -0.10 -4.18
N ILE A 67 8.97 -1.36 -3.76
CA ILE A 67 7.85 -2.20 -3.35
C ILE A 67 7.81 -2.23 -1.83
N SER A 68 6.67 -1.83 -1.29
CA SER A 68 6.48 -1.65 0.15
C SER A 68 6.34 -2.97 0.90
N HIS A 69 5.60 -3.93 0.34
CA HIS A 69 5.34 -5.24 0.95
C HIS A 69 4.91 -6.30 -0.09
N GLY A 70 4.65 -7.53 0.39
CA GLY A 70 4.49 -8.70 -0.48
C GLY A 70 3.10 -8.92 -1.10
N HIS A 71 2.09 -8.09 -0.80
CA HIS A 71 0.75 -8.28 -1.35
C HIS A 71 0.69 -7.95 -2.85
N PRO A 72 -0.02 -8.77 -3.65
CA PRO A 72 -0.01 -8.69 -5.13
C PRO A 72 -0.39 -7.34 -5.71
N ASP A 73 -1.28 -6.61 -5.06
CA ASP A 73 -1.77 -5.31 -5.50
C ASP A 73 -0.74 -4.18 -5.40
N HIS A 74 0.38 -4.43 -4.75
CA HIS A 74 1.48 -3.48 -4.64
C HIS A 74 2.62 -3.73 -5.63
N TRP A 75 2.76 -4.96 -6.16
CA TRP A 75 3.92 -5.27 -7.00
C TRP A 75 3.63 -5.95 -8.36
N PHE A 76 2.43 -6.45 -8.63
CA PHE A 76 2.14 -7.09 -9.92
C PHE A 76 2.36 -6.15 -11.11
N GLY A 77 2.06 -4.87 -10.94
CA GLY A 77 2.25 -3.84 -11.95
C GLY A 77 3.71 -3.53 -12.28
N THR A 78 4.70 -4.09 -11.57
CA THR A 78 6.11 -4.00 -11.98
C THR A 78 6.33 -4.54 -13.40
N ALA A 79 5.42 -5.36 -13.91
CA ALA A 79 5.45 -5.85 -15.29
C ALA A 79 5.49 -4.73 -16.35
N VAL A 80 4.96 -3.54 -16.04
CA VAL A 80 5.01 -2.38 -16.96
C VAL A 80 6.22 -1.48 -16.73
N PHE A 81 7.05 -1.80 -15.72
CA PHE A 81 8.29 -1.11 -15.37
C PHE A 81 9.54 -1.94 -15.73
N GLU A 82 9.43 -2.78 -16.77
CA GLU A 82 10.56 -3.59 -17.24
C GLU A 82 11.76 -2.71 -17.59
N GLY A 83 12.93 -3.09 -17.07
CA GLY A 83 14.17 -2.33 -17.24
C GLY A 83 14.47 -1.33 -16.13
N GLU A 84 13.51 -1.03 -15.28
CA GLU A 84 13.72 -0.17 -14.12
C GLU A 84 14.34 -0.93 -12.94
N LYS A 85 14.97 -0.18 -12.03
CA LYS A 85 15.57 -0.72 -10.80
C LYS A 85 14.47 -0.91 -9.74
N VAL A 86 14.13 -2.17 -9.43
CA VAL A 86 13.09 -2.50 -8.44
C VAL A 86 13.74 -2.85 -7.11
N TYR A 87 13.38 -2.09 -6.09
CA TYR A 87 13.88 -2.20 -4.71
C TYR A 87 12.80 -2.69 -3.76
N ALA A 88 13.21 -3.41 -2.73
CA ALA A 88 12.42 -3.68 -1.53
C ALA A 88 13.38 -3.86 -0.34
N ILE A 89 12.89 -3.75 0.89
CA ILE A 89 13.66 -4.20 2.05
C ILE A 89 13.93 -5.71 1.93
N GLN A 90 14.97 -6.19 2.59
CA GLN A 90 15.44 -7.58 2.39
C GLN A 90 14.35 -8.62 2.65
N GLU A 91 13.53 -8.41 3.67
CA GLU A 91 12.46 -9.33 4.05
C GLU A 91 11.37 -9.41 2.98
N VAL A 92 10.91 -8.28 2.48
CA VAL A 92 9.90 -8.18 1.41
C VAL A 92 10.44 -8.75 0.09
N LEU A 93 11.71 -8.48 -0.22
CA LEU A 93 12.38 -9.06 -1.38
C LEU A 93 12.38 -10.59 -1.31
N ASN A 94 12.76 -11.15 -0.17
CA ASN A 94 12.77 -12.61 0.04
C ASN A 94 11.37 -13.20 -0.08
N GLU A 95 10.37 -12.55 0.55
CA GLU A 95 8.97 -12.97 0.49
C GLU A 95 8.45 -13.04 -0.95
N ILE A 96 8.64 -11.96 -1.72
CA ILE A 96 8.19 -11.90 -3.12
C ILE A 96 8.92 -12.93 -3.99
N GLN A 97 10.22 -13.14 -3.77
CA GLN A 97 10.96 -14.17 -4.51
C GLN A 97 10.48 -15.58 -4.21
N GLU A 98 10.10 -15.86 -2.96
CA GLU A 98 9.63 -17.18 -2.53
C GLU A 98 8.18 -17.42 -2.95
N THR A 99 7.28 -16.47 -2.72
CA THR A 99 5.83 -16.65 -2.87
C THR A 99 5.27 -16.12 -4.20
N GLY A 100 5.96 -15.17 -4.81
CA GLY A 100 5.49 -14.42 -5.97
C GLY A 100 5.12 -15.27 -7.19
N PRO A 101 5.90 -16.27 -7.61
CA PRO A 101 5.53 -17.13 -8.74
C PRO A 101 4.18 -17.82 -8.53
N ALA A 102 3.94 -18.36 -7.33
CA ALA A 102 2.65 -19.00 -6.99
C ALA A 102 1.51 -17.99 -6.89
N ALA A 103 1.79 -16.78 -6.40
CA ALA A 103 0.81 -15.69 -6.35
C ALA A 103 0.37 -15.27 -7.75
N ILE A 104 1.30 -15.12 -8.70
CA ILE A 104 1.00 -14.80 -10.10
C ILE A 104 0.13 -15.91 -10.71
N GLU A 105 0.52 -17.17 -10.58
CA GLU A 105 -0.22 -18.31 -11.14
C GLU A 105 -1.66 -18.36 -10.60
N ARG A 106 -1.83 -18.24 -9.28
CA ARG A 106 -3.14 -18.25 -8.62
C ARG A 106 -4.03 -17.10 -9.09
N ASN A 107 -3.51 -15.87 -9.11
CA ASN A 107 -4.29 -14.72 -9.53
C ASN A 107 -4.58 -14.73 -11.04
N LYS A 108 -3.65 -15.22 -11.87
CA LYS A 108 -3.86 -15.40 -13.30
C LYS A 108 -5.00 -16.39 -13.61
N ALA A 109 -5.12 -17.44 -12.81
CA ALA A 109 -6.20 -18.42 -12.96
C ALA A 109 -7.60 -17.82 -12.72
N VAL A 110 -7.70 -16.79 -11.87
CA VAL A 110 -8.96 -16.12 -11.51
C VAL A 110 -9.23 -14.90 -12.37
N LEU A 111 -8.21 -14.05 -12.58
CA LEU A 111 -8.35 -12.72 -13.18
C LEU A 111 -7.92 -12.66 -14.66
N GLY A 112 -7.40 -13.77 -15.20
CA GLY A 112 -7.03 -13.85 -16.60
C GLY A 112 -6.01 -12.79 -17.02
N ASP A 113 -6.28 -12.08 -18.11
CA ASP A 113 -5.36 -11.10 -18.68
C ASP A 113 -5.37 -9.73 -17.95
N LEU A 114 -6.15 -9.60 -16.89
CA LEU A 114 -6.11 -8.40 -16.04
C LEU A 114 -4.85 -8.34 -15.17
N VAL A 115 -4.19 -9.48 -14.94
CA VAL A 115 -2.93 -9.54 -14.19
C VAL A 115 -1.80 -10.09 -15.04
N PRO A 116 -0.52 -9.79 -14.72
CA PRO A 116 0.60 -10.24 -15.53
C PRO A 116 0.78 -11.76 -15.47
N SER A 117 1.36 -12.33 -16.54
CA SER A 117 1.89 -13.70 -16.50
C SER A 117 3.29 -13.77 -15.92
N GLN A 118 3.98 -12.64 -15.89
CA GLN A 118 5.29 -12.43 -15.27
C GLN A 118 5.36 -10.99 -14.77
N ALA A 119 6.01 -10.78 -13.62
CA ALA A 119 6.28 -9.46 -13.06
C ALA A 119 7.78 -9.32 -12.80
N VAL A 120 8.27 -8.10 -12.75
CA VAL A 120 9.67 -7.81 -12.40
C VAL A 120 9.79 -7.94 -10.88
N MET A 121 10.47 -8.99 -10.43
CA MET A 121 10.74 -9.19 -9.01
C MET A 121 11.73 -8.15 -8.49
N PRO A 122 11.59 -7.65 -7.26
CA PRO A 122 12.62 -6.81 -6.67
C PRO A 122 13.94 -7.60 -6.55
N THR A 123 15.04 -6.95 -6.95
CA THR A 123 16.37 -7.56 -6.93
C THR A 123 17.39 -6.72 -6.18
N LEU A 124 17.01 -5.49 -5.81
CA LEU A 124 17.88 -4.54 -5.13
C LEU A 124 17.33 -4.32 -3.71
N VAL A 125 18.24 -4.35 -2.74
CA VAL A 125 17.88 -4.14 -1.34
C VAL A 125 17.77 -2.66 -1.05
N LEU A 126 16.60 -2.24 -0.53
CA LEU A 126 16.39 -0.93 0.06
C LEU A 126 16.84 -0.99 1.53
N ALA A 127 17.87 -0.24 1.87
CA ALA A 127 18.33 -0.17 3.25
C ALA A 127 17.42 0.74 4.10
N GLU A 128 17.19 0.34 5.35
CA GLU A 128 16.56 1.23 6.33
C GLU A 128 17.45 2.45 6.63
N GLY A 129 16.82 3.57 7.00
CA GLY A 129 17.47 4.84 7.30
C GLY A 129 17.24 5.91 6.23
N ASP A 130 18.03 6.95 6.27
CA ASP A 130 17.84 8.11 5.40
C ASP A 130 18.55 7.92 4.05
N ILE A 131 17.82 8.11 2.96
CA ILE A 131 18.36 8.26 1.62
C ILE A 131 18.12 9.70 1.15
N THR A 132 19.01 10.22 0.32
CA THR A 132 18.87 11.58 -0.22
C THR A 132 18.88 11.54 -1.74
N LEU A 133 17.85 12.13 -2.36
CA LEU A 133 17.73 12.28 -3.81
C LEU A 133 17.43 13.75 -4.15
N ASP A 134 18.25 14.38 -4.96
CA ASP A 134 18.12 15.80 -5.37
C ASP A 134 17.89 16.76 -4.18
N GLY A 135 18.51 16.47 -3.03
CA GLY A 135 18.40 17.27 -1.81
C GLY A 135 17.09 17.10 -1.05
N VAL A 136 16.31 16.06 -1.35
CA VAL A 136 15.15 15.61 -0.56
C VAL A 136 15.58 14.41 0.29
N THR A 137 15.37 14.49 1.61
CA THR A 137 15.66 13.38 2.53
C THR A 137 14.43 12.49 2.66
N ILE A 138 14.59 11.21 2.36
CA ILE A 138 13.55 10.19 2.47
C ILE A 138 14.00 9.17 3.49
N ARG A 139 13.26 9.04 4.60
CA ARG A 139 13.53 8.04 5.63
C ARG A 139 12.76 6.78 5.32
N VAL A 140 13.49 5.67 5.21
CA VAL A 140 12.97 4.32 5.02
C VAL A 140 12.86 3.64 6.37
N THR A 141 11.66 3.18 6.73
CA THR A 141 11.44 2.45 7.98
C THR A 141 10.72 1.14 7.70
N LYS A 142 11.24 0.06 8.27
CA LYS A 142 10.58 -1.24 8.28
C LYS A 142 9.61 -1.30 9.46
N VAL A 143 8.38 -1.69 9.19
CA VAL A 143 7.36 -1.99 10.19
C VAL A 143 7.01 -3.47 10.06
N ALA A 144 6.86 -4.17 11.18
CA ALA A 144 6.55 -5.59 11.21
C ALA A 144 5.20 -5.85 11.87
N ASP A 145 4.61 -7.01 11.55
CA ASP A 145 3.45 -7.59 12.23
C ASP A 145 2.27 -6.62 12.34
N THR A 146 1.82 -6.10 11.19
CA THR A 146 0.64 -5.23 11.09
C THR A 146 -0.36 -5.83 10.09
N GLU A 147 -0.69 -5.15 9.02
CA GLU A 147 -1.49 -5.64 7.90
C GLU A 147 -0.75 -6.75 7.13
N SER A 148 0.56 -6.64 7.02
CA SER A 148 1.47 -7.63 6.47
C SER A 148 2.59 -7.93 7.48
N ILE A 149 3.34 -9.03 7.26
CA ILE A 149 4.47 -9.41 8.11
C ILE A 149 5.52 -8.29 8.12
N PHE A 150 5.80 -7.70 6.96
CA PHE A 150 6.69 -6.54 6.85
C PHE A 150 6.13 -5.53 5.86
N ILE A 151 6.11 -4.27 6.25
CA ILE A 151 5.75 -3.13 5.40
C ILE A 151 6.86 -2.07 5.48
N THR A 152 7.19 -1.50 4.34
CA THR A 152 8.11 -0.35 4.26
C THR A 152 7.30 0.94 4.27
N THR A 153 7.58 1.84 5.20
CA THR A 153 7.09 3.22 5.16
C THR A 153 8.17 4.17 4.68
N LEU A 154 7.77 5.26 4.03
CA LEU A 154 8.67 6.29 3.54
C LEU A 154 8.23 7.65 4.09
N GLU A 155 9.15 8.36 4.76
CA GLU A 155 8.90 9.71 5.26
C GLU A 155 9.72 10.72 4.46
N LEU A 156 9.07 11.73 3.88
CA LEU A 156 9.76 12.91 3.37
C LEU A 156 9.98 13.85 4.57
N VAL A 157 11.21 13.83 5.08
CA VAL A 157 11.53 14.34 6.43
C VAL A 157 11.24 15.83 6.58
N GLU A 158 11.72 16.64 5.65
CA GLU A 158 11.56 18.09 5.69
C GLU A 158 10.13 18.56 5.40
N GLN A 159 9.33 17.73 4.71
CA GLN A 159 7.94 18.04 4.34
C GLN A 159 6.92 17.51 5.35
N GLU A 160 7.35 16.70 6.31
CA GLU A 160 6.47 16.01 7.27
C GLU A 160 5.36 15.20 6.55
N VAL A 161 5.72 14.54 5.43
CA VAL A 161 4.84 13.68 4.65
C VAL A 161 5.20 12.23 4.91
N ILE A 162 4.19 11.41 5.20
CA ILE A 162 4.37 9.97 5.42
C ILE A 162 3.61 9.15 4.38
N ILE A 163 4.31 8.26 3.70
CA ILE A 163 3.74 7.18 2.88
C ILE A 163 3.67 5.96 3.79
N THR A 164 2.48 5.64 4.26
CA THR A 164 2.24 4.58 5.24
C THR A 164 1.95 3.24 4.59
N GLN A 165 1.57 3.26 3.32
CA GLN A 165 1.02 2.11 2.64
C GLN A 165 -0.05 1.43 3.49
N ASP A 166 -0.14 0.12 3.54
CA ASP A 166 -1.24 -0.63 4.13
C ASP A 166 -1.29 -0.63 5.66
N ILE A 167 -0.39 0.12 6.31
CA ILE A 167 -0.58 0.48 7.72
C ILE A 167 -1.81 1.39 7.88
N VAL A 168 -2.16 2.17 6.82
CA VAL A 168 -3.30 3.09 6.82
C VAL A 168 -4.14 2.92 5.57
N TYR A 169 -5.45 2.80 5.78
CA TYR A 169 -6.50 2.84 4.77
C TYR A 169 -7.39 4.06 5.02
N ASN A 170 -7.78 4.77 3.99
CA ASN A 170 -8.63 5.95 4.14
C ASN A 170 -10.00 5.74 3.50
N ASN A 171 -11.04 5.57 4.31
CA ASN A 171 -12.42 5.26 3.90
C ASN A 171 -12.53 4.00 3.02
N VAL A 172 -11.66 3.04 3.25
CA VAL A 172 -11.63 1.74 2.58
C VAL A 172 -11.60 0.66 3.66
N HIS A 173 -12.32 -0.43 3.45
CA HIS A 173 -12.31 -1.58 4.34
C HIS A 173 -10.95 -2.25 4.37
N LEU A 174 -10.56 -2.79 5.55
CA LEU A 174 -9.24 -3.33 5.77
C LEU A 174 -9.16 -4.82 5.43
N PHE A 175 -8.00 -5.21 4.93
CA PHE A 175 -7.57 -6.60 4.90
C PHE A 175 -6.88 -6.92 6.24
N VAL A 176 -7.44 -7.84 7.04
CA VAL A 176 -6.98 -8.12 8.42
C VAL A 176 -6.49 -9.57 8.59
N ALA A 177 -6.07 -10.20 7.50
CA ALA A 177 -5.72 -11.62 7.45
C ALA A 177 -4.58 -12.03 8.40
N GLN A 178 -3.64 -11.14 8.69
CA GLN A 178 -2.54 -11.41 9.63
C GLN A 178 -2.98 -11.46 11.08
N GLN A 179 -4.14 -10.86 11.40
CA GLN A 179 -4.73 -10.83 12.76
C GLN A 179 -3.83 -10.20 13.85
N GLU A 180 -2.78 -9.48 13.47
CA GLU A 180 -1.85 -8.76 14.37
C GLU A 180 -2.43 -7.40 14.82
N LEU A 181 -3.74 -7.36 15.12
CA LEU A 181 -4.50 -6.13 15.32
C LEU A 181 -4.00 -5.28 16.50
N GLU A 182 -3.51 -5.91 17.57
CA GLU A 182 -2.98 -5.17 18.73
C GLU A 182 -1.68 -4.43 18.38
N ASN A 183 -0.76 -5.10 17.69
CA ASN A 183 0.46 -4.46 17.24
C ASN A 183 0.17 -3.39 16.18
N TRP A 184 -0.75 -3.67 15.25
CA TRP A 184 -1.16 -2.69 14.24
C TRP A 184 -1.73 -1.41 14.90
N LYS A 185 -2.60 -1.54 15.91
CA LYS A 185 -3.10 -0.38 16.68
C LYS A 185 -1.97 0.39 17.37
N ALA A 186 -0.99 -0.30 17.93
CA ALA A 186 0.16 0.35 18.56
C ALA A 186 0.99 1.15 17.57
N VAL A 187 1.24 0.60 16.38
CA VAL A 187 1.94 1.31 15.28
C VAL A 187 1.15 2.53 14.82
N VAL A 188 -0.16 2.39 14.60
CA VAL A 188 -1.03 3.52 14.20
C VAL A 188 -1.06 4.61 15.27
N ALA A 189 -1.09 4.24 16.55
CA ALA A 189 -1.03 5.19 17.67
C ALA A 189 0.31 5.92 17.74
N ASP A 190 1.43 5.25 17.45
CA ASP A 190 2.75 5.89 17.38
C ASP A 190 2.82 6.90 16.22
N LEU A 191 2.32 6.55 15.04
CA LEU A 191 2.22 7.46 13.90
C LEU A 191 1.36 8.70 14.24
N ASN A 192 0.28 8.53 15.01
CA ASN A 192 -0.60 9.62 15.43
C ASN A 192 0.06 10.59 16.44
N ASN A 193 1.14 10.19 17.10
CA ASN A 193 1.89 11.07 18.01
C ASN A 193 2.69 12.16 17.27
N ARG A 194 2.77 12.09 15.95
CA ARG A 194 3.43 13.09 15.09
C ARG A 194 2.38 13.88 14.31
N ASN A 195 2.72 15.13 14.00
CA ASN A 195 1.89 15.98 13.14
C ASN A 195 2.39 15.88 11.70
N TRP A 196 1.68 15.10 10.90
CA TRP A 196 1.96 14.96 9.48
C TRP A 196 1.25 16.04 8.67
N THR A 197 1.95 16.68 7.76
CA THR A 197 1.36 17.60 6.78
C THR A 197 0.47 16.85 5.81
N LEU A 198 0.85 15.61 5.47
CA LEU A 198 0.13 14.74 4.56
C LEU A 198 0.38 13.28 4.95
N VAL A 199 -0.70 12.48 4.96
CA VAL A 199 -0.65 11.02 5.14
C VAL A 199 -1.08 10.36 3.84
N LEU A 200 -0.26 9.46 3.32
CA LEU A 200 -0.44 8.76 2.06
C LEU A 200 -0.67 7.28 2.33
N PRO A 201 -1.93 6.83 2.30
CA PRO A 201 -2.32 5.45 2.62
C PRO A 201 -2.02 4.50 1.46
N GLY A 202 -2.05 3.18 1.74
CA GLY A 202 -2.00 2.16 0.68
C GLY A 202 -3.29 2.09 -0.13
N HIS A 203 -4.43 2.35 0.52
CA HIS A 203 -5.75 2.35 -0.11
C HIS A 203 -6.54 3.62 0.23
N GLY A 204 -7.26 4.15 -0.75
CA GLY A 204 -8.07 5.36 -0.60
C GLY A 204 -7.29 6.64 -0.85
N LEU A 205 -7.93 7.78 -0.75
CA LEU A 205 -7.34 9.07 -1.12
C LEU A 205 -6.31 9.54 -0.07
N PRO A 206 -5.31 10.36 -0.46
CA PRO A 206 -4.45 11.10 0.47
C PRO A 206 -5.25 11.82 1.55
N THR A 207 -4.71 11.90 2.77
CA THR A 207 -5.46 12.34 3.94
C THR A 207 -4.57 13.09 4.96
N THR A 208 -5.08 13.28 6.16
CA THR A 208 -4.43 13.96 7.27
C THR A 208 -4.39 13.07 8.52
N ASN A 209 -3.82 13.55 9.61
CA ASN A 209 -3.77 12.84 10.90
C ASN A 209 -5.12 12.31 11.40
N ALA A 210 -6.25 12.87 10.96
CA ALA A 210 -7.56 12.41 11.36
C ALA A 210 -7.80 10.92 11.03
N VAL A 211 -7.13 10.38 10.04
CA VAL A 211 -7.24 8.97 9.63
C VAL A 211 -6.78 8.00 10.72
N PHE A 212 -5.80 8.36 11.54
CA PHE A 212 -5.28 7.45 12.56
C PHE A 212 -6.34 7.10 13.62
N GLY A 213 -7.17 8.08 14.02
CA GLY A 213 -8.32 7.81 14.89
C GLY A 213 -9.32 6.86 14.24
N GLN A 214 -9.64 7.06 12.97
CA GLN A 214 -10.55 6.20 12.21
C GLN A 214 -9.99 4.78 12.07
N MET A 215 -8.69 4.63 11.84
CA MET A 215 -8.01 3.34 11.82
C MET A 215 -8.13 2.59 13.14
N ILE A 216 -7.89 3.27 14.27
CA ILE A 216 -8.03 2.69 15.61
C ILE A 216 -9.48 2.23 15.84
N ASP A 217 -10.47 3.04 15.47
CA ASP A 217 -11.89 2.69 15.62
C ASP A 217 -12.24 1.44 14.78
N TYR A 218 -11.75 1.38 13.54
CA TYR A 218 -11.95 0.23 12.68
C TYR A 218 -11.29 -1.04 13.25
N LEU A 219 -10.03 -0.96 13.65
CA LEU A 219 -9.29 -2.09 14.21
C LEU A 219 -9.90 -2.61 15.51
N ASN A 220 -10.45 -1.73 16.34
CA ASN A 220 -11.19 -2.12 17.54
C ASN A 220 -12.46 -2.88 17.18
N LEU A 221 -13.26 -2.37 16.24
CA LEU A 221 -14.47 -3.06 15.79
C LEU A 221 -14.14 -4.41 15.13
N ALA A 222 -13.11 -4.45 14.28
CA ALA A 222 -12.68 -5.69 13.64
C ALA A 222 -12.28 -6.73 14.68
N GLN A 223 -11.50 -6.35 15.68
CA GLN A 223 -11.08 -7.24 16.77
C GLN A 223 -12.26 -7.74 17.60
N GLU A 224 -13.17 -6.84 18.00
CA GLU A 224 -14.37 -7.23 18.74
C GLU A 224 -15.26 -8.17 17.91
N SER A 225 -15.40 -7.86 16.60
CA SER A 225 -16.20 -8.67 15.68
C SER A 225 -15.60 -10.05 15.48
N LEU A 226 -14.27 -10.15 15.31
CA LEU A 226 -13.56 -11.45 15.20
C LEU A 226 -13.73 -12.30 16.46
N ALA A 227 -13.68 -11.69 17.64
CA ALA A 227 -13.82 -12.40 18.92
C ALA A 227 -15.24 -12.94 19.17
N ASN A 228 -16.26 -12.34 18.57
CA ASN A 228 -17.67 -12.65 18.81
C ASN A 228 -18.39 -13.33 17.64
N ALA A 229 -17.83 -13.30 16.44
CA ALA A 229 -18.46 -13.89 15.26
C ALA A 229 -18.33 -15.42 15.26
N GLU A 230 -19.44 -16.09 14.98
CA GLU A 230 -19.49 -17.55 14.78
C GLU A 230 -19.25 -17.94 13.30
N SER A 231 -19.27 -16.95 12.39
CA SER A 231 -19.05 -17.14 10.97
C SER A 231 -18.48 -15.88 10.31
N PHE A 232 -17.83 -16.05 9.15
CA PHE A 232 -17.34 -14.92 8.37
C PHE A 232 -18.44 -13.93 8.00
N SER A 233 -19.64 -14.41 7.67
CA SER A 233 -20.76 -13.53 7.34
C SER A 233 -21.21 -12.64 8.51
N GLN A 234 -21.11 -13.12 9.76
CA GLN A 234 -21.37 -12.29 10.95
C GLN A 234 -20.28 -11.21 11.13
N TYR A 235 -19.02 -11.58 10.98
CA TYR A 235 -17.90 -10.63 10.99
C TYR A 235 -18.10 -9.54 9.94
N LYS A 236 -18.31 -9.93 8.68
CA LYS A 236 -18.53 -9.00 7.56
C LYS A 236 -19.71 -8.06 7.84
N ALA A 237 -20.85 -8.60 8.29
CA ALA A 237 -22.02 -7.80 8.58
C ALA A 237 -21.77 -6.77 9.70
N ALA A 238 -21.03 -7.11 10.74
CA ALA A 238 -20.70 -6.20 11.84
C ALA A 238 -19.80 -5.06 11.37
N VAL A 239 -18.74 -5.37 10.61
CA VAL A 239 -17.82 -4.37 10.07
C VAL A 239 -18.51 -3.44 9.07
N MET A 240 -19.30 -3.99 8.15
CA MET A 240 -20.09 -3.21 7.19
C MET A 240 -21.10 -2.28 7.86
N ALA A 241 -21.72 -2.73 8.96
CA ALA A 241 -22.66 -1.91 9.72
C ALA A 241 -21.97 -0.79 10.49
N GLY A 242 -20.75 -1.01 10.97
CA GLY A 242 -19.95 -0.01 11.67
C GLY A 242 -19.39 1.08 10.74
N PHE A 243 -19.07 0.71 9.50
CA PHE A 243 -18.46 1.59 8.50
C PHE A 243 -19.21 1.54 7.16
N PRO A 244 -20.51 1.93 7.11
CA PRO A 244 -21.35 1.71 5.94
C PRO A 244 -20.96 2.52 4.69
N ASP A 245 -20.20 3.59 4.89
CA ASP A 245 -19.77 4.48 3.79
C ASP A 245 -18.38 4.11 3.23
N TYR A 246 -17.70 3.12 3.84
CA TYR A 246 -16.39 2.66 3.37
C TYR A 246 -16.52 1.90 2.06
N LYS A 247 -15.48 1.97 1.24
CA LYS A 247 -15.34 1.32 -0.06
C LYS A 247 -14.47 0.06 0.05
N GLY A 248 -14.33 -0.66 -1.07
CA GLY A 248 -13.42 -1.80 -1.12
C GLY A 248 -13.96 -3.03 -0.37
N GLU A 249 -15.26 -3.32 -0.46
CA GLU A 249 -15.87 -4.54 0.11
C GLU A 249 -15.10 -5.82 -0.28
N VAL A 250 -14.48 -5.83 -1.45
CA VAL A 250 -13.63 -6.95 -1.92
C VAL A 250 -12.50 -7.28 -0.94
N LEU A 251 -11.94 -6.29 -0.23
CA LEU A 251 -10.88 -6.52 0.77
C LEU A 251 -11.42 -7.25 2.01
N ILE A 252 -12.69 -6.98 2.40
CA ILE A 252 -13.32 -7.79 3.44
C ILE A 252 -13.51 -9.22 2.94
N ASP A 253 -14.02 -9.42 1.72
CA ASP A 253 -14.27 -10.75 1.16
C ASP A 253 -12.99 -11.59 1.04
N LEU A 254 -11.87 -10.96 0.75
CA LEU A 254 -10.58 -11.64 0.73
C LEU A 254 -10.18 -12.21 2.10
N ASN A 255 -10.61 -11.60 3.20
CA ASN A 255 -10.34 -12.09 4.56
C ASN A 255 -10.94 -13.49 4.81
N GLU A 256 -12.04 -13.87 4.12
CA GLU A 256 -12.71 -15.17 4.32
C GLU A 256 -11.75 -16.35 4.18
N GLN A 257 -10.78 -16.23 3.28
CA GLN A 257 -9.83 -17.30 2.99
C GLN A 257 -8.78 -17.50 4.09
N PHE A 258 -8.60 -16.51 4.98
CA PHE A 258 -7.53 -16.45 5.98
C PHE A 258 -8.06 -16.47 7.41
N LEU A 259 -9.28 -15.97 7.63
CA LEU A 259 -9.90 -15.98 8.95
C LEU A 259 -10.53 -17.34 9.20
N ALA A 260 -10.09 -18.04 10.24
CA ALA A 260 -10.61 -19.36 10.64
C ALA A 260 -12.00 -19.25 11.29
N LEU A 261 -12.93 -18.54 10.67
CA LEU A 261 -14.35 -18.45 11.06
C LEU A 261 -15.15 -19.47 10.26
N ASN A 262 -15.91 -20.34 10.96
CA ASN A 262 -16.71 -21.41 10.32
C ASN A 262 -17.90 -20.87 9.53
#